data_a70df672673dc65e0f40d7e20117f904
#
_entry.id   a70df672673dc65e0f40d7e20117f904
#
_cell.length_a   1.000
_cell.length_b   1.000
_cell.length_c   1.000
_cell.angle_alpha   90.00
_cell.angle_beta   90.00
_cell.angle_gamma   90.00
#
_symmetry.space_group_name_H-M   'P 1'
#
loop_
_entity.id
_entity.type
_entity.pdbx_description
1 polymer ?
#
loop_
_entity_poly.entity_id
_entity_poly.type
_entity_poly.pdbx_seq_one_letter_code
_entity_poly.pdbx_strand_id
1 'polypeptide(L)'
;MNKMGTVIGFTFRNKVKTKSFVVTTIILALIMSIAINIPYFIQLFTGEDLKNEVTKIGLVYEQQVELADQLDTYWQAQKSDDFTFVKYDTANEELLNKDIEEGKIEGYLQFVSDDKAVFPTVLYSSEEEEGLSPIVQADLAGALQAVKMQYIVKDALTAEQTAALAIPVQLDSRQVNNTSTEAPDTEEEVAQKVINYGVVYVLLILFFFTSISTGNMIASEVTTEKSSRIMEILITSVSPLTQMFGKIIGMFLVGLTQIAIFIIVMIGNVMMPQNKAILADFDLNLSNVSTDVLVYGFIFYLLGYFLFAVLFAAVGSIVSRTEDLAQAVMPITMLTLAAFYIATFSFGAPNSMLMKVASYIPFFSPTTVIVRIGVGDIAPWEIWVSILILIVSILVLGWLSAKIYRTGVLMYGKRPTIKELRKAMKAYKI
;
A
#
# COMPACT_ATOMS: atom_id res chain seq x y z
N MET A 1 -1.93 27.80 36.48
CA MET A 1 -2.46 26.78 35.54
C MET A 1 -1.69 26.86 34.23
N ASN A 2 -1.26 25.72 33.71
CA ASN A 2 -0.56 25.68 32.39
C ASN A 2 -1.59 25.94 31.28
N LYS A 3 -1.64 27.17 30.76
CA LYS A 3 -2.61 27.61 29.74
C LYS A 3 -2.61 26.71 28.50
N MET A 4 -1.43 26.21 28.12
CA MET A 4 -1.28 25.30 26.97
C MET A 4 -1.94 23.95 27.25
N GLY A 5 -1.71 23.34 28.40
CA GLY A 5 -2.37 22.09 28.80
C GLY A 5 -3.90 22.19 28.84
N THR A 6 -4.43 23.36 29.23
CA THR A 6 -5.87 23.62 29.20
C THR A 6 -6.41 23.63 27.76
N VAL A 7 -5.70 24.26 26.82
CA VAL A 7 -6.11 24.29 25.39
C VAL A 7 -6.03 22.87 24.81
N ILE A 8 -4.95 22.11 25.07
CA ILE A 8 -4.79 20.73 24.61
C ILE A 8 -5.98 19.87 25.11
N GLY A 9 -6.22 19.88 26.42
CA GLY A 9 -7.29 19.07 27.02
C GLY A 9 -8.69 19.44 26.52
N PHE A 10 -8.95 20.75 26.34
CA PHE A 10 -10.20 21.25 25.79
C PHE A 10 -10.41 20.79 24.34
N THR A 11 -9.41 21.00 23.49
CA THR A 11 -9.46 20.59 22.07
C THR A 11 -9.68 19.08 21.95
N PHE A 12 -8.88 18.28 22.64
CA PHE A 12 -9.01 16.83 22.63
C PHE A 12 -10.40 16.37 23.06
N ARG A 13 -10.83 16.79 24.29
CA ARG A 13 -12.11 16.34 24.85
C ARG A 13 -13.31 16.78 24.03
N ASN A 14 -13.24 17.98 23.47
CA ASN A 14 -14.31 18.51 22.63
C ASN A 14 -14.41 17.74 21.31
N LYS A 15 -13.27 17.45 20.67
CA LYS A 15 -13.25 16.81 19.33
C LYS A 15 -13.58 15.33 19.35
N VAL A 16 -13.03 14.56 20.28
CA VAL A 16 -13.34 13.12 20.41
C VAL A 16 -14.84 12.87 20.62
N LYS A 17 -15.55 13.82 21.24
CA LYS A 17 -16.99 13.72 21.48
C LYS A 17 -17.87 14.25 20.34
N THR A 18 -17.28 14.80 19.27
CA THR A 18 -18.09 15.32 18.15
C THR A 18 -18.70 14.17 17.35
N LYS A 19 -19.95 14.35 16.92
CA LYS A 19 -20.62 13.40 16.01
C LYS A 19 -19.80 13.16 14.74
N SER A 20 -19.17 14.21 14.21
CA SER A 20 -18.32 14.12 13.02
C SER A 20 -17.16 13.15 13.23
N PHE A 21 -16.39 13.27 14.34
CA PHE A 21 -15.29 12.37 14.64
C PHE A 21 -15.76 10.92 14.80
N VAL A 22 -16.82 10.70 15.58
CA VAL A 22 -17.35 9.35 15.83
C VAL A 22 -17.84 8.70 14.52
N VAL A 23 -18.65 9.44 13.72
CA VAL A 23 -19.19 8.92 12.46
C VAL A 23 -18.06 8.63 11.46
N THR A 24 -17.12 9.55 11.29
CA THR A 24 -15.97 9.35 10.37
C THR A 24 -15.12 8.15 10.81
N THR A 25 -14.83 8.02 12.11
CA THR A 25 -14.05 6.91 12.64
C THR A 25 -14.77 5.58 12.45
N ILE A 26 -16.09 5.51 12.69
CA ILE A 26 -16.90 4.31 12.47
C ILE A 26 -16.93 3.93 10.98
N ILE A 27 -17.16 4.90 10.09
CA ILE A 27 -17.19 4.64 8.64
C ILE A 27 -15.84 4.08 8.16
N LEU A 28 -14.74 4.72 8.56
CA LEU A 28 -13.39 4.24 8.18
C LEU A 28 -13.07 2.86 8.77
N ALA A 29 -13.47 2.62 10.02
CA ALA A 29 -13.31 1.31 10.66
C ALA A 29 -14.13 0.21 9.95
N LEU A 30 -15.35 0.53 9.49
CA LEU A 30 -16.18 -0.38 8.71
C LEU A 30 -15.56 -0.67 7.33
N ILE A 31 -15.10 0.37 6.62
CA ILE A 31 -14.41 0.19 5.32
C ILE A 31 -13.19 -0.70 5.49
N MET A 32 -12.37 -0.47 6.53
CA MET A 32 -11.21 -1.28 6.84
C MET A 32 -11.60 -2.72 7.19
N SER A 33 -12.66 -2.91 7.99
CA SER A 33 -13.15 -4.24 8.33
C SER A 33 -13.66 -4.99 7.10
N ILE A 34 -14.41 -4.32 6.21
CA ILE A 34 -14.85 -4.93 4.94
C ILE A 34 -13.64 -5.31 4.08
N ALA A 35 -12.66 -4.39 3.94
CA ALA A 35 -11.47 -4.64 3.13
C ALA A 35 -10.66 -5.87 3.61
N ILE A 36 -10.49 -6.04 4.92
CA ILE A 36 -9.80 -7.20 5.50
C ILE A 36 -10.58 -8.50 5.25
N ASN A 37 -11.90 -8.44 5.20
CA ASN A 37 -12.76 -9.60 5.00
C ASN A 37 -13.17 -9.81 3.53
N ILE A 38 -12.64 -9.03 2.56
CA ILE A 38 -12.92 -9.23 1.13
C ILE A 38 -12.69 -10.69 0.69
N PRO A 39 -11.55 -11.34 1.01
CA PRO A 39 -11.32 -12.72 0.63
C PRO A 39 -12.42 -13.66 1.14
N TYR A 40 -12.84 -13.51 2.40
CA TYR A 40 -13.92 -14.29 2.98
C TYR A 40 -15.27 -14.02 2.28
N PHE A 41 -15.56 -12.78 1.91
CA PHE A 41 -16.79 -12.47 1.18
C PHE A 41 -16.77 -13.05 -0.23
N ILE A 42 -15.65 -13.01 -0.93
CA ILE A 42 -15.50 -13.67 -2.23
C ILE A 42 -15.82 -15.14 -2.08
N GLN A 43 -15.18 -15.85 -1.15
CA GLN A 43 -15.45 -17.26 -0.85
C GLN A 43 -16.93 -17.55 -0.53
N LEU A 44 -17.59 -16.65 0.21
CA LEU A 44 -18.99 -16.80 0.59
C LEU A 44 -19.95 -16.65 -0.61
N PHE A 45 -19.62 -15.78 -1.58
CA PHE A 45 -20.48 -15.48 -2.72
C PHE A 45 -20.19 -16.36 -3.93
N THR A 46 -18.96 -16.77 -4.16
CA THR A 46 -18.58 -17.66 -5.25
C THR A 46 -18.74 -19.13 -4.89
N GLY A 47 -18.75 -19.46 -3.59
CA GLY A 47 -18.72 -20.84 -3.13
C GLY A 47 -17.38 -21.54 -3.33
N GLU A 48 -16.41 -20.85 -3.91
CA GLU A 48 -15.06 -21.33 -4.15
C GLU A 48 -14.18 -21.03 -2.93
N ASP A 49 -13.56 -22.06 -2.38
CA ASP A 49 -12.47 -21.87 -1.45
C ASP A 49 -11.36 -21.11 -2.18
N LEU A 50 -10.88 -19.99 -1.61
CA LEU A 50 -9.68 -19.28 -2.08
C LEU A 50 -8.38 -20.11 -1.89
N LYS A 51 -8.47 -21.33 -1.39
CA LYS A 51 -7.50 -22.37 -1.71
C LYS A 51 -7.53 -22.45 -3.22
N ASN A 52 -6.41 -22.11 -3.85
CA ASN A 52 -6.18 -22.45 -5.22
C ASN A 52 -6.79 -23.85 -5.44
N GLU A 53 -8.03 -23.95 -5.95
CA GLU A 53 -8.41 -25.17 -6.59
C GLU A 53 -7.38 -25.28 -7.69
N VAL A 54 -6.47 -26.23 -7.45
CA VAL A 54 -5.40 -26.51 -8.39
C VAL A 54 -6.08 -26.66 -9.73
N THR A 55 -5.90 -25.71 -10.62
CA THR A 55 -6.52 -25.69 -11.95
C THR A 55 -6.34 -27.06 -12.58
N LYS A 56 -7.43 -27.77 -12.84
CA LYS A 56 -7.36 -29.10 -13.44
C LYS A 56 -7.46 -28.98 -14.94
N ILE A 57 -6.39 -29.30 -15.64
CA ILE A 57 -6.32 -29.25 -17.09
C ILE A 57 -6.37 -30.68 -17.64
N GLY A 58 -7.33 -30.97 -18.50
CA GLY A 58 -7.37 -32.23 -19.22
C GLY A 58 -6.18 -32.35 -20.16
N LEU A 59 -5.44 -33.45 -20.10
CA LEU A 59 -4.35 -33.74 -21.03
C LEU A 59 -4.68 -34.96 -21.88
N VAL A 60 -4.81 -34.77 -23.20
CA VAL A 60 -5.23 -35.81 -24.14
C VAL A 60 -4.03 -36.56 -24.70
N TYR A 61 -4.07 -37.89 -24.60
CA TYR A 61 -2.97 -38.81 -24.94
C TYR A 61 -3.16 -39.50 -26.31
N GLU A 62 -4.13 -39.09 -27.14
CA GLU A 62 -4.51 -39.86 -28.33
C GLU A 62 -3.48 -39.82 -29.46
N GLN A 63 -2.97 -38.64 -29.87
CA GLN A 63 -2.12 -38.49 -31.06
C GLN A 63 -0.62 -38.46 -30.77
N GLN A 64 -0.22 -37.89 -29.62
CA GLN A 64 1.17 -37.66 -29.26
C GLN A 64 1.40 -38.07 -27.79
N VAL A 65 1.26 -39.37 -27.52
CA VAL A 65 1.38 -39.97 -26.18
C VAL A 65 2.71 -39.62 -25.50
N GLU A 66 3.79 -39.65 -26.25
CA GLU A 66 5.14 -39.41 -25.73
C GLU A 66 5.32 -37.95 -25.27
N LEU A 67 4.78 -37.00 -26.02
CA LEU A 67 4.83 -35.55 -25.64
C LEU A 67 3.93 -35.23 -24.45
N ALA A 68 2.76 -35.82 -24.40
CA ALA A 68 1.85 -35.66 -23.27
C ALA A 68 2.48 -36.24 -21.98
N ASP A 69 3.14 -37.38 -22.05
CA ASP A 69 3.83 -37.99 -20.92
C ASP A 69 5.06 -37.19 -20.48
N GLN A 70 5.82 -36.64 -21.44
CA GLN A 70 6.93 -35.72 -21.13
C GLN A 70 6.44 -34.44 -20.44
N LEU A 71 5.32 -33.87 -20.87
CA LEU A 71 4.75 -32.65 -20.26
C LEU A 71 4.28 -32.94 -18.84
N ASP A 72 3.56 -34.03 -18.61
CA ASP A 72 3.10 -34.43 -17.30
C ASP A 72 4.30 -34.72 -16.36
N THR A 73 5.28 -35.47 -16.83
CA THR A 73 6.50 -35.77 -16.07
C THR A 73 7.30 -34.51 -15.72
N TYR A 74 7.45 -33.60 -16.68
CA TYR A 74 8.12 -32.32 -16.45
C TYR A 74 7.42 -31.48 -15.40
N TRP A 75 6.07 -31.40 -15.49
CA TRP A 75 5.26 -30.63 -14.54
C TRP A 75 5.33 -31.22 -13.12
N GLN A 76 5.19 -32.53 -12.98
CA GLN A 76 5.29 -33.20 -11.68
C GLN A 76 6.67 -33.02 -11.02
N ALA A 77 7.76 -32.86 -11.83
CA ALA A 77 9.10 -32.63 -11.32
C ALA A 77 9.28 -31.19 -10.77
N GLN A 78 8.50 -30.23 -11.24
CA GLN A 78 8.56 -28.82 -10.80
C GLN A 78 7.93 -28.60 -9.42
N LYS A 79 7.10 -29.52 -8.90
CA LYS A 79 6.39 -29.41 -7.61
C LYS A 79 5.58 -28.11 -7.47
N SER A 80 5.10 -27.54 -8.58
CA SER A 80 4.20 -26.40 -8.55
C SER A 80 2.77 -26.92 -8.32
N ASP A 81 2.05 -26.25 -7.44
CA ASP A 81 0.65 -26.56 -7.13
C ASP A 81 -0.33 -25.68 -7.93
N ASP A 82 0.13 -24.92 -8.95
CA ASP A 82 -0.69 -23.97 -9.70
C ASP A 82 -1.75 -24.65 -10.56
N PHE A 83 -1.41 -25.82 -11.15
CA PHE A 83 -2.35 -26.67 -11.86
C PHE A 83 -1.94 -28.13 -11.87
N THR A 84 -2.90 -29.05 -12.15
CA THR A 84 -2.65 -30.48 -12.32
C THR A 84 -3.24 -31.01 -13.61
N PHE A 85 -2.60 -32.01 -14.21
CA PHE A 85 -3.12 -32.67 -15.40
C PHE A 85 -4.03 -33.85 -15.03
N VAL A 86 -5.20 -33.90 -15.70
CA VAL A 86 -6.12 -35.05 -15.67
C VAL A 86 -5.97 -35.78 -17.03
N LYS A 87 -5.57 -37.06 -16.99
CA LYS A 87 -5.27 -37.86 -18.19
C LYS A 87 -6.55 -38.32 -18.91
N TYR A 88 -6.58 -38.11 -20.22
CA TYR A 88 -7.62 -38.61 -21.12
C TYR A 88 -7.00 -39.39 -22.25
N ASP A 89 -7.38 -40.68 -22.39
CA ASP A 89 -6.81 -41.57 -23.40
C ASP A 89 -7.32 -41.29 -24.81
N THR A 90 -8.44 -40.58 -24.95
CA THR A 90 -9.08 -40.26 -26.23
C THR A 90 -9.60 -38.84 -26.27
N ALA A 91 -9.54 -38.18 -27.43
CA ALA A 91 -10.10 -36.86 -27.68
C ALA A 91 -11.64 -36.94 -27.94
N ASN A 92 -12.37 -37.53 -27.01
CA ASN A 92 -13.83 -37.56 -27.09
C ASN A 92 -14.38 -36.20 -26.64
N GLU A 93 -14.76 -35.34 -27.60
CA GLU A 93 -15.27 -34.00 -27.34
C GLU A 93 -16.53 -34.00 -26.47
N GLU A 94 -17.43 -35.00 -26.60
CA GLU A 94 -18.63 -35.10 -25.75
C GLU A 94 -18.28 -35.36 -24.30
N LEU A 95 -17.27 -36.20 -24.04
CA LEU A 95 -16.81 -36.51 -22.68
C LEU A 95 -16.06 -35.32 -22.09
N LEU A 96 -15.17 -34.70 -22.85
CA LEU A 96 -14.37 -33.56 -22.42
C LEU A 96 -15.25 -32.35 -22.10
N ASN A 97 -16.19 -32.02 -22.97
CA ASN A 97 -17.11 -30.92 -22.74
C ASN A 97 -18.02 -31.18 -21.53
N LYS A 98 -18.49 -32.42 -21.35
CA LYS A 98 -19.26 -32.80 -20.16
C LYS A 98 -18.44 -32.65 -18.86
N ASP A 99 -17.17 -33.03 -18.88
CA ASP A 99 -16.29 -32.90 -17.70
C ASP A 99 -15.91 -31.43 -17.42
N ILE A 100 -15.94 -30.55 -18.44
CA ILE A 100 -15.86 -29.09 -18.26
C ILE A 100 -17.16 -28.57 -17.63
N GLU A 101 -18.34 -28.91 -18.18
CA GLU A 101 -19.64 -28.51 -17.61
C GLU A 101 -19.84 -28.99 -16.15
N GLU A 102 -19.31 -30.18 -15.81
CA GLU A 102 -19.36 -30.73 -14.45
C GLU A 102 -18.26 -30.14 -13.52
N GLY A 103 -17.40 -29.24 -14.01
CA GLY A 103 -16.31 -28.59 -13.24
C GLY A 103 -15.19 -29.55 -12.83
N LYS A 104 -15.04 -30.70 -13.50
CA LYS A 104 -13.92 -31.63 -13.22
C LYS A 104 -12.60 -31.16 -13.80
N ILE A 105 -12.63 -30.46 -14.92
CA ILE A 105 -11.53 -29.78 -15.58
C ILE A 105 -11.99 -28.40 -16.05
N GLU A 106 -11.09 -27.41 -16.08
CA GLU A 106 -11.37 -26.06 -16.60
C GLU A 106 -11.27 -25.99 -18.12
N GLY A 107 -10.50 -26.88 -18.69
CA GLY A 107 -10.29 -27.03 -20.12
C GLY A 107 -9.35 -28.19 -20.40
N TYR A 108 -9.08 -28.47 -21.67
CA TYR A 108 -8.18 -29.56 -22.04
C TYR A 108 -7.15 -29.14 -23.07
N LEU A 109 -6.01 -29.81 -23.05
CA LEU A 109 -4.85 -29.58 -23.89
C LEU A 109 -4.65 -30.78 -24.81
N GLN A 110 -4.50 -30.50 -26.11
CA GLN A 110 -4.33 -31.51 -27.15
C GLN A 110 -3.14 -31.15 -28.05
N PHE A 111 -2.32 -32.17 -28.34
CA PHE A 111 -1.25 -32.07 -29.33
C PHE A 111 -1.79 -32.50 -30.70
N VAL A 112 -1.82 -31.56 -31.65
CA VAL A 112 -2.30 -31.81 -33.01
C VAL A 112 -1.11 -31.87 -33.95
N SER A 113 -0.96 -32.99 -34.67
CA SER A 113 0.13 -33.16 -35.63
C SER A 113 -0.03 -32.18 -36.79
N ASP A 114 1.03 -31.46 -37.16
CA ASP A 114 1.14 -30.59 -38.30
C ASP A 114 2.29 -31.10 -39.18
N ASP A 115 1.97 -31.56 -40.39
CA ASP A 115 2.96 -32.11 -41.36
C ASP A 115 4.05 -31.10 -41.77
N LYS A 116 3.87 -29.81 -41.45
CA LYS A 116 4.78 -28.72 -41.82
C LYS A 116 5.64 -28.24 -40.65
N ALA A 117 5.33 -28.63 -39.41
CA ALA A 117 5.98 -28.15 -38.21
C ALA A 117 6.86 -29.26 -37.59
N VAL A 118 8.02 -28.88 -37.06
CA VAL A 118 8.93 -29.79 -36.34
C VAL A 118 8.37 -30.24 -35.00
N PHE A 119 7.46 -29.46 -34.44
CA PHE A 119 6.79 -29.74 -33.18
C PHE A 119 5.25 -29.58 -33.38
N PRO A 120 4.44 -30.48 -32.82
CA PRO A 120 2.98 -30.40 -32.97
C PRO A 120 2.39 -29.07 -32.45
N THR A 121 1.29 -28.66 -33.05
CA THR A 121 0.53 -27.52 -32.54
C THR A 121 -0.18 -27.96 -31.25
N VAL A 122 -0.08 -27.10 -30.23
CA VAL A 122 -0.76 -27.33 -28.95
C VAL A 122 -2.03 -26.50 -28.92
N LEU A 123 -3.16 -27.16 -28.73
CA LEU A 123 -4.47 -26.53 -28.67
C LEU A 123 -5.01 -26.64 -27.25
N TYR A 124 -5.38 -25.49 -26.67
CA TYR A 124 -6.12 -25.46 -25.41
C TYR A 124 -7.58 -25.08 -25.74
N SER A 125 -8.52 -25.86 -25.19
CA SER A 125 -9.95 -25.63 -25.35
C SER A 125 -10.62 -25.51 -23.97
N SER A 126 -11.38 -24.44 -23.76
CA SER A 126 -12.17 -24.16 -22.55
C SER A 126 -13.52 -23.56 -22.91
N GLU A 127 -14.46 -23.54 -22.00
CA GLU A 127 -15.77 -22.91 -22.18
C GLU A 127 -15.72 -21.40 -21.95
N GLU A 128 -14.78 -20.90 -21.14
CA GLU A 128 -14.64 -19.48 -20.84
C GLU A 128 -13.94 -18.70 -21.96
N GLU A 129 -14.49 -17.54 -22.35
CA GLU A 129 -13.90 -16.66 -23.37
C GLU A 129 -12.50 -16.12 -22.95
N GLU A 130 -12.21 -15.99 -21.66
CA GLU A 130 -10.93 -15.51 -21.14
C GLU A 130 -9.85 -16.61 -21.05
N GLY A 131 -10.22 -17.91 -21.16
CA GLY A 131 -9.28 -19.02 -21.10
C GLY A 131 -8.59 -19.17 -19.74
N LEU A 132 -7.33 -19.64 -19.73
CA LEU A 132 -6.53 -19.82 -18.53
C LEU A 132 -6.14 -18.48 -17.88
N SER A 133 -6.04 -18.47 -16.54
CA SER A 133 -5.49 -17.31 -15.83
C SER A 133 -4.09 -16.95 -16.37
N PRO A 134 -3.69 -15.66 -16.37
CA PRO A 134 -2.39 -15.23 -16.92
C PRO A 134 -1.18 -15.96 -16.28
N ILE A 135 -1.29 -16.34 -15.02
CA ILE A 135 -0.24 -17.07 -14.28
C ILE A 135 -0.13 -18.50 -14.82
N VAL A 136 -1.26 -19.24 -14.83
CA VAL A 136 -1.31 -20.62 -15.35
C VAL A 136 -0.92 -20.69 -16.82
N GLN A 137 -1.32 -19.68 -17.62
CA GLN A 137 -0.93 -19.57 -19.02
C GLN A 137 0.59 -19.39 -19.19
N ALA A 138 1.23 -18.57 -18.36
CA ALA A 138 2.67 -18.35 -18.41
C ALA A 138 3.45 -19.61 -18.01
N ASP A 139 3.01 -20.32 -16.97
CA ASP A 139 3.62 -21.53 -16.47
C ASP A 139 3.47 -22.68 -17.46
N LEU A 140 2.28 -22.86 -18.02
CA LEU A 140 1.99 -23.86 -19.05
C LEU A 140 2.83 -23.59 -20.32
N ALA A 141 2.95 -22.32 -20.75
CA ALA A 141 3.79 -21.95 -21.88
C ALA A 141 5.27 -22.24 -21.62
N GLY A 142 5.74 -21.99 -20.39
CA GLY A 142 7.10 -22.36 -19.95
C GLY A 142 7.35 -23.86 -20.01
N ALA A 143 6.42 -24.67 -19.48
CA ALA A 143 6.48 -26.12 -19.52
C ALA A 143 6.48 -26.68 -20.95
N LEU A 144 5.59 -26.16 -21.79
CA LEU A 144 5.52 -26.54 -23.21
C LEU A 144 6.80 -26.16 -23.98
N GLN A 145 7.38 -25.00 -23.68
CA GLN A 145 8.66 -24.60 -24.28
C GLN A 145 9.80 -25.52 -23.88
N ALA A 146 9.86 -25.98 -22.63
CA ALA A 146 10.85 -26.94 -22.15
C ALA A 146 10.69 -28.30 -22.84
N VAL A 147 9.46 -28.82 -22.93
CA VAL A 147 9.16 -30.08 -23.65
C VAL A 147 9.48 -29.98 -25.13
N LYS A 148 9.13 -28.86 -25.78
CA LYS A 148 9.50 -28.60 -27.18
C LYS A 148 11.02 -28.63 -27.41
N MET A 149 11.77 -27.99 -26.50
CA MET A 149 13.22 -27.97 -26.59
C MET A 149 13.79 -29.41 -26.44
N GLN A 150 13.30 -30.16 -25.45
CA GLN A 150 13.69 -31.54 -25.22
C GLN A 150 13.37 -32.45 -26.44
N TYR A 151 12.19 -32.25 -27.06
CA TYR A 151 11.79 -33.00 -28.25
C TYR A 151 12.68 -32.73 -29.46
N ILE A 152 13.04 -31.45 -29.71
CA ILE A 152 13.87 -31.05 -30.85
C ILE A 152 15.33 -31.57 -30.72
N VAL A 153 15.86 -31.64 -29.49
CA VAL A 153 17.25 -32.01 -29.24
C VAL A 153 17.44 -33.50 -28.89
N LYS A 154 16.37 -34.29 -28.84
CA LYS A 154 16.34 -35.69 -28.40
C LYS A 154 17.41 -36.57 -29.06
N ASP A 155 17.67 -36.37 -30.37
CA ASP A 155 18.65 -37.16 -31.13
C ASP A 155 20.02 -36.47 -31.28
N ALA A 156 20.18 -35.24 -30.81
CA ALA A 156 21.39 -34.43 -30.99
C ALA A 156 22.26 -34.36 -29.73
N LEU A 157 21.69 -34.62 -28.54
CA LEU A 157 22.35 -34.45 -27.25
C LEU A 157 22.32 -35.74 -26.43
N THR A 158 23.32 -35.89 -25.54
CA THR A 158 23.35 -36.98 -24.56
C THR A 158 22.28 -36.75 -23.47
N ALA A 159 21.85 -37.84 -22.79
CA ALA A 159 20.88 -37.74 -21.71
C ALA A 159 21.31 -36.75 -20.61
N GLU A 160 22.61 -36.65 -20.34
CA GLU A 160 23.17 -35.70 -19.34
C GLU A 160 23.10 -34.25 -19.82
N GLN A 161 23.32 -34.00 -21.10
CA GLN A 161 23.18 -32.67 -21.71
C GLN A 161 21.72 -32.23 -21.80
N THR A 162 20.81 -33.17 -22.08
CA THR A 162 19.35 -32.91 -22.11
C THR A 162 18.85 -32.57 -20.70
N ALA A 163 19.31 -33.31 -19.67
CA ALA A 163 18.98 -33.00 -18.28
C ALA A 163 19.52 -31.62 -17.85
N ALA A 164 20.71 -31.24 -18.31
CA ALA A 164 21.26 -29.91 -18.01
C ALA A 164 20.51 -28.78 -18.70
N LEU A 165 19.90 -29.00 -19.87
CA LEU A 165 19.05 -28.04 -20.57
C LEU A 165 17.66 -27.86 -19.90
N ALA A 166 17.21 -28.88 -19.19
CA ALA A 166 15.93 -28.82 -18.46
C ALA A 166 16.02 -28.02 -17.13
N ILE A 167 17.24 -27.75 -16.65
CA ILE A 167 17.46 -26.93 -15.47
C ILE A 167 17.16 -25.45 -15.84
N PRO A 168 16.19 -24.79 -15.18
CA PRO A 168 15.94 -23.37 -15.41
C PRO A 168 17.20 -22.54 -15.16
N VAL A 169 17.47 -21.58 -16.05
CA VAL A 169 18.56 -20.63 -15.85
C VAL A 169 18.19 -19.76 -14.67
N GLN A 170 18.86 -19.97 -13.54
CA GLN A 170 18.74 -19.06 -12.40
C GLN A 170 19.37 -17.72 -12.78
N LEU A 171 18.55 -16.68 -12.84
CA LEU A 171 19.00 -15.32 -13.07
C LEU A 171 19.37 -14.71 -11.72
N ASP A 172 20.63 -14.83 -11.30
CA ASP A 172 21.13 -14.11 -10.13
C ASP A 172 21.23 -12.62 -10.47
N SER A 173 20.30 -11.84 -9.97
CA SER A 173 20.34 -10.39 -10.08
C SER A 173 21.33 -9.82 -9.08
N ARG A 174 22.54 -9.46 -9.54
CA ARG A 174 23.58 -8.86 -8.70
C ARG A 174 23.56 -7.34 -8.85
N GLN A 175 23.26 -6.64 -7.77
CA GLN A 175 23.46 -5.20 -7.71
C GLN A 175 24.96 -4.87 -7.71
N VAL A 176 25.42 -4.08 -8.70
CA VAL A 176 26.85 -3.78 -8.91
C VAL A 176 27.48 -2.92 -7.79
N ASN A 177 26.70 -2.44 -6.82
CA ASN A 177 27.16 -1.47 -5.80
C ASN A 177 27.09 -1.94 -4.34
N ASN A 178 26.75 -3.21 -4.04
CA ASN A 178 26.79 -3.70 -2.65
C ASN A 178 27.65 -4.95 -2.51
N THR A 179 28.59 -4.87 -1.58
CA THR A 179 29.60 -5.89 -1.24
C THR A 179 29.02 -7.05 -0.40
N SER A 180 27.74 -7.34 -0.50
CA SER A 180 27.10 -8.47 0.17
C SER A 180 26.67 -9.50 -0.88
N THR A 181 27.29 -10.65 -0.81
CA THR A 181 26.92 -11.87 -1.51
C THR A 181 25.68 -12.42 -0.80
N GLU A 182 24.50 -11.94 -1.16
CA GLU A 182 23.26 -12.52 -0.64
C GLU A 182 22.91 -13.73 -1.52
N ALA A 183 22.70 -14.85 -0.84
CA ALA A 183 22.09 -16.05 -1.40
C ALA A 183 20.68 -15.71 -1.93
N PRO A 184 20.11 -16.51 -2.85
CA PRO A 184 18.72 -16.32 -3.28
C PRO A 184 17.81 -16.26 -2.06
N ASP A 185 16.85 -15.31 -2.06
CA ASP A 185 15.92 -15.10 -0.96
C ASP A 185 15.30 -16.44 -0.53
N THR A 186 15.38 -16.75 0.74
CA THR A 186 14.68 -17.91 1.30
C THR A 186 13.18 -17.66 1.30
N GLU A 187 12.36 -18.72 1.33
CA GLU A 187 10.89 -18.58 1.42
C GLU A 187 10.48 -17.68 2.61
N GLU A 188 11.22 -17.75 3.72
CA GLU A 188 11.03 -16.89 4.89
C GLU A 188 11.30 -15.41 4.59
N GLU A 189 12.32 -15.09 3.80
CA GLU A 189 12.63 -13.69 3.41
C GLU A 189 11.60 -13.11 2.45
N VAL A 190 11.08 -13.93 1.54
CA VAL A 190 9.98 -13.53 0.65
C VAL A 190 8.71 -13.25 1.46
N ALA A 191 8.34 -14.14 2.39
CA ALA A 191 7.20 -13.95 3.28
C ALA A 191 7.36 -12.67 4.13
N GLN A 192 8.57 -12.40 4.65
CA GLN A 192 8.87 -11.19 5.41
C GLN A 192 8.73 -9.92 4.55
N LYS A 193 9.18 -9.94 3.30
CA LYS A 193 9.00 -8.83 2.36
C LYS A 193 7.51 -8.55 2.14
N VAL A 194 6.70 -9.57 1.89
CA VAL A 194 5.24 -9.43 1.70
C VAL A 194 4.57 -8.79 2.92
N ILE A 195 4.92 -9.24 4.14
CA ILE A 195 4.41 -8.65 5.38
C ILE A 195 4.81 -7.17 5.50
N ASN A 196 6.08 -6.84 5.24
CA ASN A 196 6.56 -5.46 5.28
C ASN A 196 5.84 -4.58 4.26
N TYR A 197 5.57 -5.07 3.04
CA TYR A 197 4.74 -4.38 2.04
C TYR A 197 3.36 -4.03 2.60
N GLY A 198 2.69 -4.99 3.21
CA GLY A 198 1.37 -4.79 3.82
C GLY A 198 1.40 -3.77 4.95
N VAL A 199 2.38 -3.88 5.87
CA VAL A 199 2.53 -2.96 7.01
C VAL A 199 2.81 -1.54 6.53
N VAL A 200 3.73 -1.36 5.58
CA VAL A 200 4.06 -0.05 5.01
C VAL A 200 2.85 0.57 4.34
N TYR A 201 2.09 -0.22 3.57
CA TYR A 201 0.88 0.26 2.91
C TYR A 201 -0.18 0.73 3.91
N VAL A 202 -0.39 -0.03 5.00
CA VAL A 202 -1.27 0.37 6.10
C VAL A 202 -0.79 1.66 6.76
N LEU A 203 0.50 1.81 7.04
CA LEU A 203 1.08 3.04 7.60
C LEU A 203 0.87 4.25 6.68
N LEU A 204 1.03 4.08 5.36
CA LEU A 204 0.78 5.15 4.38
C LEU A 204 -0.69 5.58 4.38
N ILE A 205 -1.62 4.64 4.38
CA ILE A 205 -3.06 4.90 4.42
C ILE A 205 -3.42 5.62 5.72
N LEU A 206 -2.94 5.14 6.86
CA LEU A 206 -3.18 5.75 8.16
C LEU A 206 -2.62 7.18 8.21
N PHE A 207 -1.40 7.39 7.71
CA PHE A 207 -0.81 8.72 7.63
C PHE A 207 -1.64 9.67 6.76
N PHE A 208 -2.02 9.22 5.56
CA PHE A 208 -2.79 10.02 4.62
C PHE A 208 -4.14 10.45 5.18
N PHE A 209 -4.94 9.48 5.63
CA PHE A 209 -6.28 9.77 6.17
C PHE A 209 -6.23 10.59 7.46
N THR A 210 -5.32 10.27 8.37
CA THR A 210 -5.20 11.00 9.64
C THR A 210 -4.72 12.42 9.41
N SER A 211 -3.71 12.63 8.56
CA SER A 211 -3.18 13.96 8.26
C SER A 211 -4.21 14.87 7.62
N ILE A 212 -4.99 14.36 6.65
CA ILE A 212 -6.06 15.15 6.02
C ILE A 212 -7.22 15.39 6.99
N SER A 213 -7.69 14.36 7.69
CA SER A 213 -8.82 14.47 8.59
C SER A 213 -8.54 15.46 9.73
N THR A 214 -7.45 15.23 10.47
CA THR A 214 -7.08 16.10 11.60
C THR A 214 -6.64 17.49 11.14
N GLY A 215 -5.94 17.60 10.00
CA GLY A 215 -5.57 18.87 9.40
C GLY A 215 -6.80 19.73 9.06
N ASN A 216 -7.79 19.15 8.38
CA ASN A 216 -9.06 19.83 8.11
C ASN A 216 -9.82 20.21 9.40
N MET A 217 -9.78 19.37 10.44
CA MET A 217 -10.37 19.67 11.74
C MET A 217 -9.68 20.86 12.41
N ILE A 218 -8.32 20.94 12.35
CA ILE A 218 -7.56 22.09 12.87
C ILE A 218 -7.98 23.37 12.13
N ALA A 219 -7.94 23.34 10.79
CA ALA A 219 -8.28 24.49 9.97
C ALA A 219 -9.73 24.95 10.20
N SER A 220 -10.67 24.01 10.24
CA SER A 220 -12.09 24.27 10.50
C SER A 220 -12.33 24.89 11.87
N GLU A 221 -11.69 24.41 12.92
CA GLU A 221 -11.82 24.94 14.27
C GLU A 221 -11.34 26.38 14.34
N VAL A 222 -10.13 26.66 13.79
CA VAL A 222 -9.57 28.01 13.78
C VAL A 222 -10.45 28.98 12.98
N THR A 223 -10.96 28.55 11.81
CA THR A 223 -11.84 29.37 10.98
C THR A 223 -13.17 29.62 11.68
N THR A 224 -13.77 28.61 12.33
CA THR A 224 -15.06 28.74 13.05
C THR A 224 -14.95 29.71 14.23
N GLU A 225 -13.88 29.60 15.03
CA GLU A 225 -13.64 30.50 16.15
C GLU A 225 -13.44 31.96 15.69
N LYS A 226 -12.77 32.13 14.54
CA LYS A 226 -12.59 33.44 13.93
C LYS A 226 -13.91 33.99 13.38
N SER A 227 -14.66 33.21 12.63
CA SER A 227 -15.94 33.64 12.02
C SER A 227 -17.01 33.99 13.06
N SER A 228 -17.03 33.29 14.19
CA SER A 228 -17.91 33.52 15.32
C SER A 228 -17.42 34.60 16.29
N ARG A 229 -16.29 35.26 16.04
CA ARG A 229 -15.62 36.25 16.91
C ARG A 229 -15.21 35.74 18.28
N ILE A 230 -15.32 34.44 18.55
CA ILE A 230 -14.84 33.81 19.80
C ILE A 230 -13.33 34.04 19.94
N MET A 231 -12.63 34.12 18.82
CA MET A 231 -11.17 34.37 18.79
C MET A 231 -10.79 35.69 19.48
N GLU A 232 -11.63 36.74 19.41
CA GLU A 232 -11.37 38.03 20.07
C GLU A 232 -11.32 37.88 21.61
N ILE A 233 -12.17 37.03 22.18
CA ILE A 233 -12.20 36.72 23.62
C ILE A 233 -11.02 35.81 23.98
N LEU A 234 -10.70 34.83 23.15
CA LEU A 234 -9.65 33.89 23.40
C LEU A 234 -8.26 34.55 23.43
N ILE A 235 -8.00 35.51 22.56
CA ILE A 235 -6.71 36.23 22.46
C ILE A 235 -6.43 37.06 23.73
N THR A 236 -7.44 37.58 24.40
CA THR A 236 -7.25 38.30 25.65
C THR A 236 -6.81 37.41 26.81
N SER A 237 -7.15 36.11 26.76
CA SER A 237 -6.88 35.16 27.82
C SER A 237 -5.65 34.30 27.55
N VAL A 238 -5.38 33.93 26.28
CA VAL A 238 -4.33 33.01 25.87
C VAL A 238 -3.65 33.53 24.60
N SER A 239 -2.30 33.51 24.57
CA SER A 239 -1.58 33.99 23.38
C SER A 239 -1.92 33.17 22.14
N PRO A 240 -1.96 33.80 20.92
CA PRO A 240 -2.27 33.09 19.68
C PRO A 240 -1.37 31.88 19.42
N LEU A 241 -0.10 31.95 19.77
CA LEU A 241 0.85 30.86 19.62
C LEU A 241 0.52 29.67 20.53
N THR A 242 0.19 29.96 21.79
CA THR A 242 -0.23 28.90 22.74
C THR A 242 -1.51 28.22 22.28
N GLN A 243 -2.43 28.96 21.67
CA GLN A 243 -3.65 28.39 21.07
C GLN A 243 -3.32 27.51 19.87
N MET A 244 -2.51 27.99 18.92
CA MET A 244 -2.12 27.26 17.73
C MET A 244 -1.46 25.92 18.10
N PHE A 245 -0.40 25.96 18.92
CA PHE A 245 0.30 24.73 19.31
C PHE A 245 -0.54 23.83 20.21
N GLY A 246 -1.34 24.42 21.11
CA GLY A 246 -2.26 23.65 21.94
C GLY A 246 -3.31 22.90 21.14
N LYS A 247 -3.85 23.51 20.09
CA LYS A 247 -4.79 22.86 19.16
C LYS A 247 -4.10 21.77 18.32
N ILE A 248 -2.92 22.05 17.77
CA ILE A 248 -2.16 21.06 17.00
C ILE A 248 -1.88 19.81 17.83
N ILE A 249 -1.40 19.99 19.08
CA ILE A 249 -1.13 18.86 19.99
C ILE A 249 -2.44 18.17 20.41
N GLY A 250 -3.50 18.94 20.70
CA GLY A 250 -4.80 18.36 21.02
C GLY A 250 -5.37 17.51 19.90
N MET A 251 -5.24 17.96 18.64
CA MET A 251 -5.68 17.21 17.45
C MET A 251 -4.76 16.03 17.15
N PHE A 252 -3.47 16.12 17.47
CA PHE A 252 -2.56 14.98 17.42
C PHE A 252 -3.04 13.84 18.34
N LEU A 253 -3.44 14.17 19.57
CA LEU A 253 -4.01 13.18 20.48
C LEU A 253 -5.32 12.57 19.95
N VAL A 254 -6.15 13.37 19.27
CA VAL A 254 -7.35 12.87 18.57
C VAL A 254 -6.95 11.88 17.47
N GLY A 255 -5.95 12.23 16.65
CA GLY A 255 -5.40 11.35 15.62
C GLY A 255 -4.84 10.04 16.19
N LEU A 256 -4.07 10.11 17.27
CA LEU A 256 -3.56 8.91 17.97
C LEU A 256 -4.69 8.03 18.50
N THR A 257 -5.76 8.66 19.04
CA THR A 257 -6.94 7.90 19.48
C THR A 257 -7.60 7.18 18.32
N GLN A 258 -7.71 7.83 17.16
CA GLN A 258 -8.27 7.24 15.95
C GLN A 258 -7.43 6.05 15.47
N ILE A 259 -6.11 6.19 15.45
CA ILE A 259 -5.17 5.10 15.09
C ILE A 259 -5.32 3.93 16.08
N ALA A 260 -5.37 4.21 17.39
CA ALA A 260 -5.56 3.16 18.39
C ALA A 260 -6.88 2.38 18.15
N ILE A 261 -7.96 3.07 17.78
CA ILE A 261 -9.23 2.42 17.42
C ILE A 261 -9.05 1.54 16.18
N PHE A 262 -8.35 2.02 15.15
CA PHE A 262 -8.12 1.24 13.93
C PHE A 262 -7.25 0.01 14.19
N ILE A 263 -6.22 0.12 15.02
CA ILE A 263 -5.40 -1.03 15.44
C ILE A 263 -6.26 -2.08 16.18
N ILE A 264 -7.12 -1.64 17.10
CA ILE A 264 -8.03 -2.54 17.81
C ILE A 264 -8.98 -3.26 16.85
N VAL A 265 -9.55 -2.52 15.89
CA VAL A 265 -10.44 -3.09 14.87
C VAL A 265 -9.68 -4.07 13.97
N MET A 266 -8.46 -3.74 13.55
CA MET A 266 -7.61 -4.61 12.74
C MET A 266 -7.28 -5.91 13.48
N ILE A 267 -6.81 -5.82 14.74
CA ILE A 267 -6.54 -7.00 15.57
C ILE A 267 -7.80 -7.85 15.74
N GLY A 268 -8.95 -7.21 15.99
CA GLY A 268 -10.23 -7.92 16.10
C GLY A 268 -10.59 -8.69 14.84
N ASN A 269 -10.40 -8.12 13.65
CA ASN A 269 -10.64 -8.79 12.38
C ASN A 269 -9.64 -9.93 12.12
N VAL A 270 -8.34 -9.70 12.36
CA VAL A 270 -7.29 -10.72 12.20
C VAL A 270 -7.52 -11.92 13.13
N MET A 271 -8.08 -11.69 14.33
CA MET A 271 -8.39 -12.78 15.27
C MET A 271 -9.63 -13.61 14.89
N MET A 272 -10.41 -13.21 13.90
CA MET A 272 -11.55 -14.00 13.42
C MET A 272 -11.07 -15.31 12.79
N PRO A 273 -11.79 -16.46 13.02
CA PRO A 273 -11.34 -17.77 12.55
C PRO A 273 -11.04 -17.83 11.05
N GLN A 274 -11.90 -17.21 10.22
CA GLN A 274 -11.75 -17.15 8.76
C GLN A 274 -10.46 -16.43 8.33
N ASN A 275 -10.13 -15.31 8.97
CA ASN A 275 -8.93 -14.54 8.64
C ASN A 275 -7.66 -15.21 9.18
N LYS A 276 -7.75 -15.94 10.31
CA LYS A 276 -6.64 -16.76 10.81
C LYS A 276 -6.29 -17.88 9.86
N ALA A 277 -7.29 -18.54 9.27
CA ALA A 277 -7.06 -19.58 8.29
C ALA A 277 -6.32 -19.04 7.07
N ILE A 278 -6.78 -17.91 6.51
CA ILE A 278 -6.14 -17.24 5.37
C ILE A 278 -4.69 -16.83 5.70
N LEU A 279 -4.43 -16.25 6.87
CA LEU A 279 -3.08 -15.87 7.28
C LEU A 279 -2.15 -17.07 7.46
N ALA A 280 -2.67 -18.20 7.93
CA ALA A 280 -1.92 -19.43 8.07
C ALA A 280 -1.61 -20.08 6.72
N ASP A 281 -2.51 -19.99 5.75
CA ASP A 281 -2.33 -20.54 4.40
C ASP A 281 -1.22 -19.75 3.63
N PHE A 282 -1.00 -18.48 3.96
CA PHE A 282 0.09 -17.66 3.38
C PHE A 282 1.36 -17.63 4.23
N ASP A 283 1.49 -18.41 5.29
CA ASP A 283 2.61 -18.40 6.26
C ASP A 283 2.93 -16.98 6.81
N LEU A 284 1.93 -16.10 6.86
CA LEU A 284 2.09 -14.71 7.27
C LEU A 284 2.16 -14.61 8.81
N ASN A 285 3.37 -14.65 9.35
CA ASN A 285 3.60 -14.44 10.77
C ASN A 285 3.84 -12.96 11.08
N LEU A 286 2.88 -12.29 11.71
CA LEU A 286 2.98 -10.88 12.10
C LEU A 286 4.12 -10.58 13.08
N SER A 287 4.71 -11.61 13.72
CA SER A 287 5.90 -11.42 14.55
C SER A 287 7.16 -11.07 13.75
N ASN A 288 7.15 -11.31 12.44
CA ASN A 288 8.27 -11.04 11.54
C ASN A 288 8.29 -9.60 11.01
N VAL A 289 7.40 -8.72 11.50
CA VAL A 289 7.41 -7.30 11.10
C VAL A 289 8.71 -6.65 11.52
N SER A 290 9.38 -5.98 10.60
CA SER A 290 10.62 -5.26 10.88
C SER A 290 10.40 -4.17 11.94
N THR A 291 11.17 -4.24 13.04
CA THR A 291 11.14 -3.24 14.09
C THR A 291 11.50 -1.84 13.57
N ASP A 292 12.40 -1.76 12.58
CA ASP A 292 12.81 -0.51 11.96
C ASP A 292 11.64 0.17 11.24
N VAL A 293 10.81 -0.59 10.53
CA VAL A 293 9.60 -0.06 9.86
C VAL A 293 8.65 0.56 10.89
N LEU A 294 8.45 -0.08 12.03
CA LEU A 294 7.55 0.42 13.07
C LEU A 294 8.11 1.66 13.76
N VAL A 295 9.38 1.64 14.14
CA VAL A 295 10.01 2.75 14.88
C VAL A 295 10.17 3.97 13.99
N TYR A 296 10.79 3.82 12.82
CA TYR A 296 10.95 4.93 11.89
C TYR A 296 9.62 5.36 11.28
N GLY A 297 8.72 4.42 11.01
CA GLY A 297 7.35 4.71 10.58
C GLY A 297 6.63 5.62 11.55
N PHE A 298 6.71 5.35 12.87
CA PHE A 298 6.14 6.23 13.89
C PHE A 298 6.82 7.60 13.95
N ILE A 299 8.16 7.66 13.84
CA ILE A 299 8.90 8.92 13.84
C ILE A 299 8.50 9.80 12.64
N PHE A 300 8.48 9.23 11.42
CA PHE A 300 8.09 9.96 10.22
C PHE A 300 6.62 10.33 10.21
N TYR A 301 5.75 9.48 10.76
CA TYR A 301 4.34 9.81 10.99
C TYR A 301 4.21 11.03 11.90
N LEU A 302 4.88 11.04 13.04
CA LEU A 302 4.84 12.14 14.01
C LEU A 302 5.33 13.45 13.36
N LEU A 303 6.50 13.43 12.76
CA LEU A 303 7.11 14.61 12.13
C LEU A 303 6.27 15.12 10.95
N GLY A 304 5.84 14.22 10.08
CA GLY A 304 4.97 14.55 8.95
C GLY A 304 3.64 15.15 9.39
N TYR A 305 3.02 14.59 10.43
CA TYR A 305 1.83 15.14 11.03
C TYR A 305 2.03 16.60 11.47
N PHE A 306 3.09 16.90 12.23
CA PHE A 306 3.36 18.26 12.68
C PHE A 306 3.63 19.22 11.52
N LEU A 307 4.33 18.75 10.47
CA LEU A 307 4.55 19.54 9.27
C LEU A 307 3.25 19.99 8.62
N PHE A 308 2.34 19.06 8.36
CA PHE A 308 1.06 19.38 7.73
C PHE A 308 0.13 20.14 8.67
N ALA A 309 0.09 19.80 9.97
CA ALA A 309 -0.76 20.45 10.95
C ALA A 309 -0.48 21.95 11.08
N VAL A 310 0.79 22.36 11.06
CA VAL A 310 1.14 23.80 11.12
C VAL A 310 0.68 24.54 9.86
N LEU A 311 0.69 23.91 8.70
CA LEU A 311 0.20 24.48 7.45
C LEU A 311 -1.32 24.63 7.46
N PHE A 312 -2.05 23.60 7.89
CA PHE A 312 -3.50 23.66 8.03
C PHE A 312 -3.95 24.73 9.04
N ALA A 313 -3.24 24.86 10.17
CA ALA A 313 -3.51 25.89 11.17
C ALA A 313 -3.28 27.31 10.59
N ALA A 314 -2.22 27.51 9.83
CA ALA A 314 -1.93 28.77 9.17
C ALA A 314 -3.02 29.14 8.17
N VAL A 315 -3.42 28.22 7.29
CA VAL A 315 -4.46 28.45 6.30
C VAL A 315 -5.80 28.73 6.98
N GLY A 316 -6.18 27.94 8.01
CA GLY A 316 -7.41 28.18 8.78
C GLY A 316 -7.46 29.56 9.43
N SER A 317 -6.30 30.11 9.86
CA SER A 317 -6.22 31.44 10.46
C SER A 317 -6.47 32.61 9.47
N ILE A 318 -6.16 32.39 8.19
CA ILE A 318 -6.35 33.40 7.14
C ILE A 318 -7.81 33.47 6.69
N VAL A 319 -8.48 32.32 6.63
CA VAL A 319 -9.85 32.19 6.16
C VAL A 319 -10.81 32.85 7.15
N SER A 320 -11.76 33.65 6.63
CA SER A 320 -12.75 34.40 7.46
C SER A 320 -14.14 33.80 7.40
N ARG A 321 -14.42 32.93 6.40
CA ARG A 321 -15.72 32.25 6.22
C ARG A 321 -15.51 30.76 6.12
N THR A 322 -16.33 29.99 6.82
CA THR A 322 -16.24 28.51 6.80
C THR A 322 -16.48 27.91 5.41
N GLU A 323 -17.29 28.58 4.58
CA GLU A 323 -17.60 28.19 3.21
C GLU A 323 -16.36 28.22 2.29
N ASP A 324 -15.42 29.12 2.57
CA ASP A 324 -14.20 29.30 1.80
C ASP A 324 -13.07 28.33 2.20
N LEU A 325 -13.26 27.60 3.29
CA LEU A 325 -12.20 26.78 3.89
C LEU A 325 -11.77 25.65 2.97
N ALA A 326 -12.71 24.91 2.39
CA ALA A 326 -12.41 23.78 1.51
C ALA A 326 -11.50 24.18 0.35
N GLN A 327 -11.77 25.33 -0.28
CA GLN A 327 -10.93 25.84 -1.36
C GLN A 327 -9.53 26.30 -0.86
N ALA A 328 -9.48 26.87 0.36
CA ALA A 328 -8.23 27.37 0.90
C ALA A 328 -7.27 26.24 1.31
N VAL A 329 -7.76 25.11 1.80
CA VAL A 329 -6.94 23.96 2.20
C VAL A 329 -6.59 23.04 1.03
N MET A 330 -7.24 23.19 -0.13
CA MET A 330 -7.04 22.33 -1.31
C MET A 330 -5.58 22.17 -1.73
N PRO A 331 -4.72 23.21 -1.77
CA PRO A 331 -3.32 23.05 -2.11
C PRO A 331 -2.55 22.11 -1.18
N ILE A 332 -2.83 22.18 0.13
CA ILE A 332 -2.20 21.26 1.12
C ILE A 332 -2.69 19.85 0.92
N THR A 333 -4.00 19.70 0.69
CA THR A 333 -4.61 18.39 0.42
C THR A 333 -4.02 17.75 -0.85
N MET A 334 -3.85 18.54 -1.93
CA MET A 334 -3.21 18.06 -3.16
C MET A 334 -1.76 17.66 -2.95
N LEU A 335 -1.01 18.40 -2.12
CA LEU A 335 0.37 18.07 -1.77
C LEU A 335 0.45 16.75 -0.98
N THR A 336 -0.46 16.55 -0.02
CA THR A 336 -0.56 15.30 0.76
C THR A 336 -0.95 14.12 -0.16
N LEU A 337 -1.88 14.36 -1.09
CA LEU A 337 -2.29 13.38 -2.09
C LEU A 337 -1.14 12.99 -3.01
N ALA A 338 -0.37 13.98 -3.49
CA ALA A 338 0.82 13.73 -4.31
C ALA A 338 1.87 12.90 -3.54
N ALA A 339 2.09 13.20 -2.25
CA ALA A 339 2.99 12.42 -1.40
C ALA A 339 2.54 10.95 -1.28
N PHE A 340 1.25 10.73 -1.11
CA PHE A 340 0.65 9.39 -1.04
C PHE A 340 0.82 8.63 -2.37
N TYR A 341 0.48 9.26 -3.49
CA TYR A 341 0.61 8.61 -4.80
C TYR A 341 2.05 8.33 -5.20
N ILE A 342 2.98 9.28 -4.96
CA ILE A 342 4.41 9.04 -5.20
C ILE A 342 4.89 7.81 -4.43
N ALA A 343 4.53 7.71 -3.15
CA ALA A 343 4.88 6.56 -2.33
C ALA A 343 4.25 5.26 -2.86
N THR A 344 2.95 5.26 -3.16
CA THR A 344 2.19 4.07 -3.58
C THR A 344 2.65 3.56 -4.95
N PHE A 345 2.77 4.43 -5.96
CA PHE A 345 3.20 3.99 -7.29
C PHE A 345 4.67 3.58 -7.37
N SER A 346 5.47 3.95 -6.39
CA SER A 346 6.89 3.60 -6.35
C SER A 346 7.20 2.34 -5.55
N PHE A 347 6.18 1.61 -5.07
CA PHE A 347 6.39 0.34 -4.37
C PHE A 347 7.19 -0.68 -5.19
N GLY A 348 6.93 -0.77 -6.49
CA GLY A 348 7.67 -1.65 -7.41
C GLY A 348 9.10 -1.20 -7.72
N ALA A 349 9.48 0.05 -7.37
CA ALA A 349 10.81 0.60 -7.61
C ALA A 349 11.26 1.53 -6.46
N PRO A 350 11.37 1.01 -5.22
CA PRO A 350 11.62 1.81 -4.02
C PRO A 350 13.00 2.52 -4.04
N ASN A 351 13.94 1.97 -4.76
CA ASN A 351 15.31 2.51 -4.91
C ASN A 351 15.49 3.43 -6.12
N SER A 352 14.40 3.77 -6.82
CA SER A 352 14.42 4.68 -7.98
C SER A 352 14.95 6.07 -7.63
N MET A 353 15.48 6.79 -8.63
CA MET A 353 15.96 8.15 -8.45
C MET A 353 14.87 9.10 -7.93
N LEU A 354 13.62 8.89 -8.39
CA LEU A 354 12.46 9.64 -7.91
C LEU A 354 12.26 9.48 -6.40
N MET A 355 12.30 8.24 -5.89
CA MET A 355 12.14 7.94 -4.47
C MET A 355 13.31 8.48 -3.63
N LYS A 356 14.54 8.38 -4.14
CA LYS A 356 15.73 8.96 -3.48
C LYS A 356 15.57 10.46 -3.32
N VAL A 357 15.21 11.18 -4.38
CA VAL A 357 15.02 12.64 -4.35
C VAL A 357 13.84 13.01 -3.46
N ALA A 358 12.69 12.33 -3.59
CA ALA A 358 11.50 12.60 -2.81
C ALA A 358 11.72 12.38 -1.30
N SER A 359 12.61 11.46 -0.90
CA SER A 359 12.98 11.22 0.49
C SER A 359 13.62 12.43 1.19
N TYR A 360 14.21 13.36 0.45
CA TYR A 360 14.79 14.59 0.99
C TYR A 360 13.85 15.79 0.89
N ILE A 361 12.70 15.67 0.21
CA ILE A 361 11.71 16.74 0.13
C ILE A 361 10.77 16.62 1.34
N PRO A 362 10.69 17.62 2.24
CA PRO A 362 9.98 17.51 3.53
C PRO A 362 8.51 17.09 3.42
N PHE A 363 7.84 17.49 2.33
CA PHE A 363 6.43 17.16 2.11
C PHE A 363 6.22 15.71 1.66
N PHE A 364 7.22 15.07 1.09
CA PHE A 364 7.15 13.71 0.56
C PHE A 364 7.89 12.71 1.47
N SER A 365 8.93 13.18 2.17
CA SER A 365 9.78 12.32 3.01
C SER A 365 9.00 11.46 4.02
N PRO A 366 7.90 11.93 4.69
CA PRO A 366 7.19 11.09 5.64
C PRO A 366 6.58 9.82 5.04
N THR A 367 6.25 9.83 3.76
CA THR A 367 5.69 8.67 3.05
C THR A 367 6.76 7.87 2.30
N THR A 368 7.66 8.56 1.59
CA THR A 368 8.65 7.91 0.73
C THR A 368 9.75 7.20 1.51
N VAL A 369 10.19 7.76 2.65
CA VAL A 369 11.21 7.11 3.50
C VAL A 369 10.67 5.85 4.13
N ILE A 370 9.40 5.82 4.58
CA ILE A 370 8.78 4.61 5.14
C ILE A 370 8.75 3.48 4.10
N VAL A 371 8.41 3.79 2.83
CA VAL A 371 8.46 2.79 1.74
C VAL A 371 9.88 2.27 1.54
N ARG A 372 10.88 3.16 1.49
CA ARG A 372 12.28 2.76 1.29
C ARG A 372 12.84 1.94 2.45
N ILE A 373 12.39 2.16 3.68
CA ILE A 373 12.79 1.36 4.85
C ILE A 373 12.15 -0.04 4.80
N GLY A 374 10.87 -0.12 4.45
CA GLY A 374 10.14 -1.39 4.55
C GLY A 374 10.26 -2.30 3.34
N VAL A 375 10.56 -1.73 2.16
CA VAL A 375 10.47 -2.43 0.88
C VAL A 375 11.73 -2.24 0.02
N GLY A 376 12.53 -1.22 0.30
CA GLY A 376 13.74 -0.88 -0.43
C GLY A 376 14.99 -1.04 0.42
N ASP A 377 16.11 -0.55 -0.14
CA ASP A 377 17.39 -0.45 0.53
C ASP A 377 17.71 1.02 0.77
N ILE A 378 17.66 1.42 2.04
CA ILE A 378 18.01 2.77 2.45
C ILE A 378 19.20 2.74 3.40
N ALA A 379 20.24 3.52 3.10
CA ALA A 379 21.36 3.61 4.00
C ALA A 379 20.95 4.36 5.31
N PRO A 380 21.40 3.90 6.51
CA PRO A 380 21.02 4.53 7.77
C PRO A 380 21.28 6.03 7.84
N TRP A 381 22.35 6.52 7.20
CA TRP A 381 22.65 7.95 7.15
C TRP A 381 21.61 8.76 6.36
N GLU A 382 20.99 8.18 5.30
CA GLU A 382 19.92 8.82 4.52
C GLU A 382 18.68 9.06 5.38
N ILE A 383 18.34 8.10 6.25
CA ILE A 383 17.22 8.22 7.20
C ILE A 383 17.46 9.42 8.14
N TRP A 384 18.64 9.52 8.71
CA TRP A 384 18.99 10.62 9.63
C TRP A 384 19.01 11.96 8.94
N VAL A 385 19.52 12.03 7.71
CA VAL A 385 19.51 13.27 6.90
C VAL A 385 18.06 13.68 6.59
N SER A 386 17.20 12.75 6.20
CA SER A 386 15.78 13.03 5.94
C SER A 386 15.07 13.53 7.20
N ILE A 387 15.31 12.92 8.36
CA ILE A 387 14.77 13.38 9.66
C ILE A 387 15.26 14.79 9.96
N LEU A 388 16.55 15.07 9.80
CA LEU A 388 17.12 16.40 10.05
C LEU A 388 16.47 17.48 9.17
N ILE A 389 16.38 17.20 7.85
CA ILE A 389 15.72 18.12 6.90
C ILE A 389 14.27 18.36 7.29
N LEU A 390 13.56 17.30 7.67
CA LEU A 390 12.16 17.37 8.07
C LEU A 390 11.98 18.21 9.35
N ILE A 391 12.83 18.01 10.38
CA ILE A 391 12.82 18.80 11.61
C ILE A 391 13.11 20.28 11.32
N VAL A 392 14.14 20.58 10.52
CA VAL A 392 14.46 21.95 10.12
C VAL A 392 13.30 22.59 9.39
N SER A 393 12.65 21.84 8.49
CA SER A 393 11.48 22.31 7.75
C SER A 393 10.28 22.57 8.66
N ILE A 394 10.03 21.71 9.65
CA ILE A 394 8.99 21.93 10.65
C ILE A 394 9.27 23.21 11.46
N LEU A 395 10.50 23.45 11.86
CA LEU A 395 10.87 24.66 12.59
C LEU A 395 10.69 25.93 11.74
N VAL A 396 11.13 25.91 10.49
CA VAL A 396 11.02 27.05 9.56
C VAL A 396 9.56 27.31 9.20
N LEU A 397 8.83 26.26 8.76
CA LEU A 397 7.42 26.39 8.39
C LEU A 397 6.54 26.64 9.61
N GLY A 398 6.86 26.04 10.76
CA GLY A 398 6.20 26.29 12.04
C GLY A 398 6.33 27.75 12.48
N TRP A 399 7.54 28.30 12.37
CA TRP A 399 7.78 29.73 12.65
C TRP A 399 7.01 30.63 11.69
N LEU A 400 7.04 30.33 10.39
CA LEU A 400 6.28 31.08 9.39
C LEU A 400 4.78 30.98 9.63
N SER A 401 4.28 29.77 9.86
CA SER A 401 2.88 29.48 10.19
C SER A 401 2.44 30.20 11.46
N ALA A 402 3.30 30.28 12.47
CA ALA A 402 3.04 31.01 13.70
C ALA A 402 2.88 32.52 13.47
N LYS A 403 3.69 33.11 12.60
CA LYS A 403 3.54 34.53 12.18
C LYS A 403 2.26 34.73 11.39
N ILE A 404 1.97 33.85 10.44
CA ILE A 404 0.74 33.87 9.65
C ILE A 404 -0.48 33.74 10.57
N TYR A 405 -0.46 32.77 11.48
CA TYR A 405 -1.54 32.53 12.43
C TYR A 405 -1.83 33.74 13.29
N ARG A 406 -0.78 34.31 13.92
CA ARG A 406 -0.91 35.51 14.77
C ARG A 406 -1.50 36.70 14.02
N THR A 407 -1.08 36.92 12.76
CA THR A 407 -1.62 38.00 11.93
C THR A 407 -3.02 37.65 11.43
N GLY A 408 -3.23 36.41 10.98
CA GLY A 408 -4.44 35.94 10.36
C GLY A 408 -5.65 36.00 11.29
N VAL A 409 -5.49 35.61 12.57
CA VAL A 409 -6.59 35.62 13.55
C VAL A 409 -7.05 37.03 13.91
N LEU A 410 -6.22 38.06 13.66
CA LEU A 410 -6.54 39.46 13.91
C LEU A 410 -7.16 40.17 12.67
N MET A 411 -7.09 39.53 11.50
CA MET A 411 -7.60 40.11 10.26
C MET A 411 -9.03 39.60 9.98
N TYR A 412 -9.99 40.51 9.98
CA TYR A 412 -11.38 40.24 9.62
C TYR A 412 -11.77 40.87 8.27
N GLY A 413 -12.70 40.25 7.56
CA GLY A 413 -13.23 40.77 6.28
C GLY A 413 -12.91 39.88 5.07
N LYS A 414 -12.55 40.50 3.93
CA LYS A 414 -12.21 39.76 2.69
C LYS A 414 -10.94 38.90 2.87
N ARG A 415 -10.83 37.84 2.09
CA ARG A 415 -9.60 37.05 2.03
C ARG A 415 -8.40 37.96 1.78
N PRO A 416 -7.42 38.02 2.69
CA PRO A 416 -6.24 38.85 2.45
C PRO A 416 -5.43 38.28 1.29
N THR A 417 -5.00 39.13 0.40
CA THR A 417 -4.01 38.78 -0.61
C THR A 417 -2.64 38.56 0.06
N ILE A 418 -1.74 37.80 -0.61
CA ILE A 418 -0.38 37.58 -0.11
C ILE A 418 0.34 38.90 0.19
N LYS A 419 0.07 39.96 -0.63
CA LYS A 419 0.61 41.31 -0.41
C LYS A 419 0.09 41.97 0.87
N GLU A 420 -1.22 41.81 1.15
CA GLU A 420 -1.86 42.33 2.37
C GLU A 420 -1.36 41.62 3.60
N LEU A 421 -1.28 40.27 3.54
CA LEU A 421 -0.72 39.44 4.61
C LEU A 421 0.71 39.87 4.95
N ARG A 422 1.58 40.03 3.93
CA ARG A 422 2.96 40.52 4.10
C ARG A 422 3.02 41.91 4.67
N LYS A 423 2.13 42.84 4.26
CA LYS A 423 2.06 44.19 4.80
C LYS A 423 1.60 44.17 6.26
N ALA A 424 0.59 43.36 6.62
CA ALA A 424 0.12 43.20 7.98
C ALA A 424 1.19 42.58 8.89
N MET A 425 1.90 41.54 8.43
CA MET A 425 3.03 40.96 9.17
C MET A 425 4.13 41.97 9.47
N LYS A 426 4.40 42.90 8.54
CA LYS A 426 5.38 44.01 8.76
C LYS A 426 4.82 45.05 9.74
N ALA A 427 3.54 45.39 9.65
CA ALA A 427 2.93 46.42 10.49
C ALA A 427 2.88 46.02 11.97
N TYR A 428 2.66 44.71 12.25
CA TYR A 428 2.64 44.18 13.62
C TYR A 428 4.05 43.93 14.20
N LYS A 429 5.15 44.35 13.55
CA LYS A 429 6.54 44.11 13.97
C LYS A 429 6.82 42.69 14.43
N ILE A 430 6.37 41.71 13.66
CA ILE A 430 6.43 40.27 13.98
C ILE A 430 7.54 39.62 13.15
#